data_c36b5329c7db0e97cd7d0ee0dc44bc66
#
_entry.id   c36b5329c7db0e97cd7d0ee0dc44bc66
#
_cell.length_a   1.000
_cell.length_b   1.000
_cell.length_c   1.000
_cell.angle_alpha   90.00
_cell.angle_beta   90.00
_cell.angle_gamma   90.00
#
_symmetry.space_group_name_H-M   'P 1'
#
loop_
_entity.id
_entity.type
_entity.pdbx_description
1 polymer ?
#
loop_
_entity_poly.entity_id
_entity_poly.type
_entity_poly.pdbx_seq_one_letter_code
_entity_poly.pdbx_strand_id
1 'polypeptide(L)'
;MTDGGSDTHVDDAAGDGGRVKREARVTETPESPYPTDDPVLARIGDTPLIEYPESTDGGDLFLKLESDNPTGSMKDRLALGIVRELEADGRLTDGDVVVEASSGNTAGAISLVTNRLGYDSVLTVPAGTSPQKIGYVRSFGSEIAECPNVDADDERHYRKTAERIAAERDGIWIDQYSNQLNPTVHYEWTGPELWDQAAGDLTHVVCPMGTGGTASGIAKFLTERKPDVRVVGVDAEESNISTAFYGTESGAYDTEVEGLGKGHELPTMWFEYVDEVRSVDDERAFVQARRAAAECGVLVGGSSGAAIAVARDIARDRPDAKIVVIGCDSGDQYFDTVFDDAWMRERGYPTDDR
;
A
#
# COMPACT_ATOMS: atom_id res chain seq x y z
N MET A 1 -5.46 -3.51 83.08
CA MET A 1 -4.31 -4.31 82.61
C MET A 1 -4.48 -4.37 81.10
N THR A 2 -4.03 -3.41 80.40
CA THR A 2 -2.78 -3.28 79.64
C THR A 2 -2.64 -4.45 78.68
N ASP A 3 -2.85 -4.20 77.42
CA ASP A 3 -1.74 -4.46 76.52
C ASP A 3 -1.92 -3.72 75.18
N GLY A 4 -0.83 -3.15 74.74
CA GLY A 4 -0.72 -2.38 73.53
C GLY A 4 -0.33 -3.26 72.33
N GLY A 5 -0.94 -3.01 71.20
CA GLY A 5 -0.61 -3.58 69.93
C GLY A 5 -0.16 -2.47 68.97
N SER A 6 1.05 -2.56 68.52
CA SER A 6 1.71 -1.64 67.59
C SER A 6 1.17 -1.83 66.18
N ASP A 7 0.55 -0.78 65.64
CA ASP A 7 0.22 -0.66 64.20
C ASP A 7 1.47 -0.27 63.42
N THR A 8 1.89 -1.15 62.51
CA THR A 8 2.84 -0.81 61.44
C THR A 8 2.08 -0.45 60.22
N HIS A 9 2.03 0.84 59.89
CA HIS A 9 1.63 1.32 58.59
C HIS A 9 2.63 0.89 57.55
N VAL A 10 2.13 0.17 56.51
CA VAL A 10 2.81 -0.02 55.26
C VAL A 10 2.16 0.91 54.27
N ASP A 11 2.87 1.95 53.86
CA ASP A 11 2.46 2.84 52.77
C ASP A 11 2.63 2.12 51.44
N ASP A 12 1.51 1.66 50.85
CA ASP A 12 1.41 1.24 49.45
C ASP A 12 1.19 2.50 48.59
N ALA A 13 2.27 3.08 48.08
CA ALA A 13 2.22 4.03 46.99
C ALA A 13 2.19 3.29 45.65
N ALA A 14 1.01 2.78 45.25
CA ALA A 14 0.77 2.38 43.87
C ALA A 14 0.58 3.64 43.03
N GLY A 15 1.59 3.95 42.22
CA GLY A 15 1.51 4.99 41.20
C GLY A 15 0.47 4.61 40.15
N ASP A 16 -0.63 5.37 40.15
CA ASP A 16 -1.64 5.35 39.08
C ASP A 16 -1.02 5.90 37.79
N GLY A 17 -0.59 5.00 36.90
CA GLY A 17 -0.17 5.31 35.56
C GLY A 17 -1.41 5.68 34.73
N GLY A 18 -1.90 6.90 34.94
CA GLY A 18 -3.00 7.46 34.20
C GLY A 18 -2.71 7.47 32.71
N ARG A 19 -3.20 6.45 31.99
CA ARG A 19 -3.37 6.50 30.55
C ARG A 19 -4.33 7.65 30.25
N VAL A 20 -3.80 8.77 29.81
CA VAL A 20 -4.59 9.86 29.26
C VAL A 20 -5.27 9.29 28.00
N LYS A 21 -6.54 8.96 28.11
CA LYS A 21 -7.38 8.69 26.93
C LYS A 21 -7.45 10.01 26.16
N ARG A 22 -6.63 10.13 25.11
CA ARG A 22 -6.85 11.16 24.09
C ARG A 22 -8.18 10.81 23.42
N GLU A 23 -9.18 11.65 23.58
CA GLU A 23 -10.39 11.57 22.80
C GLU A 23 -9.98 11.70 21.33
N ALA A 24 -10.26 10.65 20.54
CA ALA A 24 -10.14 10.70 19.10
C ALA A 24 -11.06 11.85 18.63
N ARG A 25 -10.49 12.91 18.10
CA ARG A 25 -11.26 13.89 17.36
C ARG A 25 -11.75 13.21 16.11
N VAL A 26 -13.03 12.91 16.05
CA VAL A 26 -13.70 12.54 14.80
C VAL A 26 -13.73 13.83 13.96
N THR A 27 -12.73 14.01 13.12
CA THR A 27 -12.80 14.96 12.02
C THR A 27 -13.69 14.30 10.97
N GLU A 28 -14.67 15.03 10.44
CA GLU A 28 -15.41 14.54 9.28
C GLU A 28 -14.38 14.31 8.17
N THR A 29 -14.20 13.05 7.76
CA THR A 29 -13.34 12.69 6.63
C THR A 29 -13.92 13.33 5.37
N PRO A 30 -13.10 13.88 4.46
CA PRO A 30 -13.63 14.42 3.21
C PRO A 30 -14.39 13.32 2.47
N GLU A 31 -15.54 13.68 1.91
CA GLU A 31 -16.29 12.75 1.06
C GLU A 31 -15.40 12.26 -0.09
N SER A 32 -15.58 11.00 -0.47
CA SER A 32 -14.86 10.43 -1.61
C SER A 32 -15.07 11.30 -2.86
N PRO A 33 -14.03 11.63 -3.63
CA PRO A 33 -14.20 12.34 -4.91
C PRO A 33 -14.94 11.48 -5.94
N TYR A 34 -15.09 10.18 -5.68
CA TYR A 34 -15.79 9.22 -6.52
C TYR A 34 -17.04 8.68 -5.82
N PRO A 35 -18.10 9.50 -5.62
CA PRO A 35 -19.31 9.12 -4.91
C PRO A 35 -20.02 7.96 -5.63
N THR A 36 -20.62 7.07 -4.86
CA THR A 36 -21.35 5.92 -5.39
C THR A 36 -22.48 5.50 -4.45
N ASP A 37 -23.60 5.07 -5.04
CA ASP A 37 -24.72 4.47 -4.31
C ASP A 37 -24.51 2.95 -4.09
N ASP A 38 -23.49 2.35 -4.67
CA ASP A 38 -23.16 0.94 -4.48
C ASP A 38 -22.57 0.71 -3.08
N PRO A 39 -23.20 -0.13 -2.23
CA PRO A 39 -22.82 -0.28 -0.83
C PRO A 39 -21.46 -0.99 -0.65
N VAL A 40 -20.94 -1.66 -1.68
CA VAL A 40 -19.61 -2.29 -1.66
C VAL A 40 -18.55 -1.27 -2.03
N LEU A 41 -18.77 -0.55 -3.13
CA LEU A 41 -17.82 0.47 -3.60
C LEU A 41 -17.75 1.68 -2.66
N ALA A 42 -18.83 2.01 -1.96
CA ALA A 42 -18.85 3.06 -0.92
C ALA A 42 -17.95 2.75 0.30
N ARG A 43 -17.40 1.54 0.41
CA ARG A 43 -16.42 1.17 1.43
C ARG A 43 -14.97 1.41 1.00
N ILE A 44 -14.75 1.81 -0.25
CA ILE A 44 -13.40 2.12 -0.73
C ILE A 44 -13.02 3.51 -0.22
N GLY A 45 -11.84 3.62 0.35
CA GLY A 45 -11.40 4.84 1.01
C GLY A 45 -11.86 4.94 2.46
N ASP A 46 -11.70 6.11 3.05
CA ASP A 46 -11.91 6.36 4.50
C ASP A 46 -11.25 5.27 5.38
N THR A 47 -10.07 4.82 4.94
CA THR A 47 -9.32 3.80 5.65
C THR A 47 -8.74 4.36 6.94
N PRO A 48 -8.60 3.55 8.00
CA PRO A 48 -8.12 4.04 9.29
C PRO A 48 -6.70 4.60 9.23
N LEU A 49 -6.47 5.71 9.94
CA LEU A 49 -5.15 6.17 10.34
C LEU A 49 -4.97 5.84 11.83
N ILE A 50 -4.13 4.88 12.15
CA ILE A 50 -3.88 4.44 13.52
C ILE A 50 -2.50 4.87 14.01
N GLU A 51 -2.35 5.13 15.32
CA GLU A 51 -1.04 5.23 15.95
C GLU A 51 -0.40 3.83 15.96
N TYR A 52 0.85 3.73 15.51
CA TYR A 52 1.56 2.46 15.50
C TYR A 52 1.89 2.06 16.95
N PRO A 53 1.45 0.86 17.40
CA PRO A 53 1.40 0.53 18.83
C PRO A 53 2.76 0.39 19.52
N GLU A 54 3.83 0.22 18.76
CA GLU A 54 5.16 0.07 19.33
C GLU A 54 5.76 1.42 19.71
N SER A 55 6.27 1.54 20.94
CA SER A 55 7.04 2.69 21.35
C SER A 55 8.32 2.78 20.54
N THR A 56 8.44 3.79 19.71
CA THR A 56 9.73 4.17 19.13
C THR A 56 10.42 5.10 20.13
N ASP A 57 11.72 4.89 20.41
CA ASP A 57 12.52 5.82 21.20
C ASP A 57 12.74 7.16 20.46
N GLY A 58 11.72 7.63 19.75
CA GLY A 58 11.82 8.79 18.85
C GLY A 58 10.46 9.35 18.46
N GLY A 59 10.31 9.74 17.19
CA GLY A 59 9.12 10.36 16.65
C GLY A 59 7.88 9.47 16.65
N ASP A 60 6.71 10.09 16.54
CA ASP A 60 5.40 9.40 16.51
C ASP A 60 5.21 8.74 15.15
N LEU A 61 4.86 7.45 15.15
CA LEU A 61 4.49 6.69 13.96
C LEU A 61 2.99 6.48 13.87
N PHE A 62 2.44 6.69 12.67
CA PHE A 62 1.06 6.37 12.32
C PHE A 62 1.05 5.47 11.09
N LEU A 63 0.06 4.59 11.01
CA LEU A 63 -0.11 3.69 9.89
C LEU A 63 -1.48 3.92 9.24
N LYS A 64 -1.46 4.24 7.94
CA LYS A 64 -2.64 4.34 7.09
C LYS A 64 -2.97 2.96 6.55
N LEU A 65 -4.04 2.34 7.06
CA LEU A 65 -4.41 0.94 6.77
C LEU A 65 -5.19 0.81 5.47
N GLU A 66 -4.50 0.86 4.34
CA GLU A 66 -5.12 0.62 3.03
C GLU A 66 -5.58 -0.84 2.84
N SER A 67 -5.19 -1.74 3.75
CA SER A 67 -5.72 -3.10 3.89
C SER A 67 -7.21 -3.16 4.21
N ASP A 68 -7.80 -2.08 4.71
CA ASP A 68 -9.21 -2.03 5.11
C ASP A 68 -10.15 -1.75 3.92
N ASN A 69 -9.61 -1.46 2.74
CA ASN A 69 -10.39 -1.46 1.51
C ASN A 69 -10.98 -2.85 1.21
N PRO A 70 -12.09 -2.94 0.48
CA PRO A 70 -12.83 -4.20 0.23
C PRO A 70 -12.01 -5.38 -0.30
N THR A 71 -10.98 -5.15 -1.14
CA THR A 71 -10.10 -6.23 -1.63
C THR A 71 -8.83 -6.40 -0.79
N GLY A 72 -8.70 -5.63 0.31
CA GLY A 72 -7.55 -5.70 1.18
C GLY A 72 -6.34 -4.90 0.72
N SER A 73 -6.51 -3.89 -0.15
CA SER A 73 -5.38 -3.10 -0.61
C SER A 73 -5.74 -1.69 -1.11
N MET A 74 -4.73 -0.83 -1.21
CA MET A 74 -4.84 0.51 -1.80
C MET A 74 -5.25 0.53 -3.28
N LYS A 75 -5.22 -0.61 -3.96
CA LYS A 75 -5.55 -0.71 -5.37
C LYS A 75 -7.04 -0.54 -5.66
N ASP A 76 -7.90 -0.68 -4.65
CA ASP A 76 -9.32 -0.41 -4.79
C ASP A 76 -9.59 1.04 -5.15
N ARG A 77 -8.84 1.98 -4.54
CA ARG A 77 -8.92 3.40 -4.88
C ARG A 77 -8.52 3.65 -6.33
N LEU A 78 -7.40 3.07 -6.74
CA LEU A 78 -6.92 3.15 -8.12
C LEU A 78 -7.95 2.63 -9.10
N ALA A 79 -8.52 1.45 -8.84
CA ALA A 79 -9.50 0.83 -9.73
C ALA A 79 -10.77 1.66 -9.85
N LEU A 80 -11.35 2.07 -8.71
CA LEU A 80 -12.57 2.88 -8.72
C LEU A 80 -12.33 4.25 -9.37
N GLY A 81 -11.26 4.95 -8.98
CA GLY A 81 -10.95 6.27 -9.49
C GLY A 81 -10.72 6.25 -11.01
N ILE A 82 -9.89 5.33 -11.53
CA ILE A 82 -9.65 5.25 -12.98
C ILE A 82 -10.93 4.93 -13.74
N VAL A 83 -11.73 3.95 -13.29
CA VAL A 83 -12.97 3.59 -13.96
C VAL A 83 -13.94 4.78 -13.98
N ARG A 84 -14.10 5.51 -12.87
CA ARG A 84 -14.97 6.69 -12.80
C ARG A 84 -14.51 7.85 -13.68
N GLU A 85 -13.21 8.10 -13.76
CA GLU A 85 -12.65 9.10 -14.68
C GLU A 85 -12.90 8.72 -16.15
N LEU A 86 -12.74 7.44 -16.50
CA LEU A 86 -13.01 6.96 -17.83
C LEU A 86 -14.49 7.06 -18.21
N GLU A 87 -15.40 6.78 -17.28
CA GLU A 87 -16.84 7.02 -17.46
C GLU A 87 -17.17 8.50 -17.65
N ALA A 88 -16.61 9.37 -16.79
CA ALA A 88 -16.85 10.82 -16.84
C ALA A 88 -16.36 11.43 -18.15
N ASP A 89 -15.24 10.94 -18.68
CA ASP A 89 -14.69 11.38 -19.98
C ASP A 89 -15.41 10.74 -21.19
N GLY A 90 -16.33 9.81 -20.97
CA GLY A 90 -17.02 9.06 -22.04
C GLY A 90 -16.12 8.10 -22.81
N ARG A 91 -14.97 7.73 -22.23
CA ARG A 91 -14.05 6.73 -22.78
C ARG A 91 -14.44 5.30 -22.40
N LEU A 92 -15.22 5.13 -21.35
CA LEU A 92 -15.79 3.86 -20.91
C LEU A 92 -17.31 3.99 -20.88
N THR A 93 -18.01 3.11 -21.59
CA THR A 93 -19.46 3.12 -21.74
C THR A 93 -20.03 1.71 -21.52
N ASP A 94 -21.36 1.62 -21.35
CA ASP A 94 -22.04 0.35 -21.11
C ASP A 94 -21.70 -0.70 -22.21
N GLY A 95 -21.26 -1.87 -21.79
CA GLY A 95 -20.89 -2.98 -22.66
C GLY A 95 -19.41 -3.00 -23.06
N ASP A 96 -18.62 -2.02 -22.69
CA ASP A 96 -17.19 -2.04 -22.89
C ASP A 96 -16.51 -3.07 -21.97
N VAL A 97 -15.33 -3.53 -22.39
CA VAL A 97 -14.50 -4.47 -21.64
C VAL A 97 -13.30 -3.76 -21.03
N VAL A 98 -13.10 -3.92 -19.74
CA VAL A 98 -11.92 -3.42 -19.04
C VAL A 98 -10.84 -4.50 -19.01
N VAL A 99 -9.63 -4.14 -19.43
CA VAL A 99 -8.50 -5.07 -19.49
C VAL A 99 -7.37 -4.57 -18.61
N GLU A 100 -6.75 -5.46 -17.84
CA GLU A 100 -5.55 -5.11 -17.06
C GLU A 100 -4.55 -6.29 -17.03
N ALA A 101 -3.27 -5.92 -16.97
CA ALA A 101 -2.15 -6.85 -16.86
C ALA A 101 -1.67 -6.93 -15.41
N SER A 102 -2.27 -7.82 -14.63
CA SER A 102 -1.91 -7.99 -13.21
C SER A 102 -2.36 -9.34 -12.69
N SER A 103 -1.55 -9.94 -11.80
CA SER A 103 -1.89 -11.15 -11.03
C SER A 103 -2.07 -10.89 -9.52
N GLY A 104 -1.87 -9.63 -9.07
CA GLY A 104 -1.92 -9.25 -7.66
C GLY A 104 -3.10 -8.34 -7.31
N ASN A 105 -2.88 -7.44 -6.37
CA ASN A 105 -3.90 -6.54 -5.81
C ASN A 105 -4.69 -5.75 -6.86
N THR A 106 -4.03 -5.28 -7.93
CA THR A 106 -4.71 -4.55 -9.01
C THR A 106 -5.73 -5.44 -9.75
N ALA A 107 -5.40 -6.71 -9.97
CA ALA A 107 -6.33 -7.64 -10.60
C ALA A 107 -7.60 -7.83 -9.76
N GLY A 108 -7.46 -8.02 -8.44
CA GLY A 108 -8.59 -8.11 -7.52
C GLY A 108 -9.45 -6.85 -7.50
N ALA A 109 -8.80 -5.69 -7.41
CA ALA A 109 -9.48 -4.40 -7.37
C ALA A 109 -10.27 -4.10 -8.66
N ILE A 110 -9.65 -4.28 -9.83
CA ILE A 110 -10.33 -4.13 -11.13
C ILE A 110 -11.51 -5.09 -11.24
N SER A 111 -11.30 -6.36 -10.86
CA SER A 111 -12.39 -7.36 -10.91
C SER A 111 -13.58 -7.00 -10.03
N LEU A 112 -13.33 -6.52 -8.80
CA LEU A 112 -14.39 -6.05 -7.91
C LEU A 112 -15.14 -4.86 -8.50
N VAL A 113 -14.40 -3.82 -8.89
CA VAL A 113 -14.99 -2.55 -9.37
C VAL A 113 -15.80 -2.77 -10.64
N THR A 114 -15.24 -3.48 -11.63
CA THR A 114 -15.94 -3.77 -12.88
C THR A 114 -17.19 -4.62 -12.66
N ASN A 115 -17.12 -5.66 -11.80
CA ASN A 115 -18.28 -6.44 -11.40
C ASN A 115 -19.41 -5.57 -10.84
N ARG A 116 -19.06 -4.64 -9.92
CA ARG A 116 -20.08 -3.79 -9.26
C ARG A 116 -20.66 -2.72 -10.19
N LEU A 117 -19.91 -2.29 -11.19
CA LEU A 117 -20.34 -1.29 -12.16
C LEU A 117 -20.98 -1.89 -13.42
N GLY A 118 -20.95 -3.24 -13.56
CA GLY A 118 -21.59 -3.94 -14.66
C GLY A 118 -20.75 -4.04 -15.93
N TYR A 119 -19.44 -3.86 -15.83
CA TYR A 119 -18.51 -4.07 -16.94
C TYR A 119 -17.95 -5.48 -16.96
N ASP A 120 -17.73 -6.03 -18.14
CA ASP A 120 -16.89 -7.20 -18.32
C ASP A 120 -15.42 -6.83 -18.11
N SER A 121 -14.63 -7.80 -17.60
CA SER A 121 -13.19 -7.56 -17.41
C SER A 121 -12.34 -8.78 -17.77
N VAL A 122 -11.15 -8.52 -18.31
CA VAL A 122 -10.14 -9.52 -18.66
C VAL A 122 -8.83 -9.18 -17.98
N LEU A 123 -8.33 -10.11 -17.14
CA LEU A 123 -7.04 -9.97 -16.49
C LEU A 123 -6.03 -10.89 -17.18
N THR A 124 -4.93 -10.33 -17.68
CA THR A 124 -3.82 -11.12 -18.20
C THR A 124 -2.80 -11.36 -17.11
N VAL A 125 -2.42 -12.62 -16.93
CA VAL A 125 -1.52 -13.05 -15.86
C VAL A 125 -0.37 -13.88 -16.42
N PRO A 126 0.86 -13.83 -15.86
CA PRO A 126 1.94 -14.73 -16.26
C PRO A 126 1.63 -16.18 -15.88
N ALA A 127 2.10 -17.11 -16.67
CA ALA A 127 2.03 -18.54 -16.37
C ALA A 127 2.71 -18.84 -15.03
N GLY A 128 2.09 -19.72 -14.25
CA GLY A 128 2.55 -20.03 -12.90
C GLY A 128 2.01 -19.11 -11.81
N THR A 129 1.14 -18.15 -12.14
CA THR A 129 0.35 -17.43 -11.14
C THR A 129 -0.42 -18.43 -10.28
N SER A 130 -0.36 -18.28 -8.95
CA SER A 130 -0.91 -19.26 -8.03
C SER A 130 -2.41 -19.49 -8.26
N PRO A 131 -2.91 -20.75 -8.12
CA PRO A 131 -4.33 -21.06 -8.25
C PRO A 131 -5.21 -20.24 -7.31
N GLN A 132 -4.70 -19.86 -6.15
CA GLN A 132 -5.39 -19.01 -5.18
C GLN A 132 -5.63 -17.61 -5.77
N LYS A 133 -4.61 -16.95 -6.34
CA LYS A 133 -4.73 -15.63 -6.98
C LYS A 133 -5.69 -15.68 -8.17
N ILE A 134 -5.58 -16.70 -9.01
CA ILE A 134 -6.50 -16.91 -10.14
C ILE A 134 -7.94 -17.11 -9.64
N GLY A 135 -8.14 -17.97 -8.64
CA GLY A 135 -9.44 -18.25 -8.04
C GLY A 135 -10.07 -17.00 -7.43
N TYR A 136 -9.26 -16.17 -6.74
CA TYR A 136 -9.69 -14.91 -6.17
C TYR A 136 -10.26 -13.96 -7.23
N VAL A 137 -9.51 -13.70 -8.29
CA VAL A 137 -9.95 -12.83 -9.40
C VAL A 137 -11.22 -13.38 -10.08
N ARG A 138 -11.25 -14.67 -10.38
CA ARG A 138 -12.43 -15.35 -10.97
C ARG A 138 -13.67 -15.29 -10.10
N SER A 139 -13.53 -15.21 -8.78
CA SER A 139 -14.68 -15.12 -7.87
C SER A 139 -15.49 -13.83 -8.06
N PHE A 140 -14.88 -12.78 -8.59
CA PHE A 140 -15.55 -11.54 -8.98
C PHE A 140 -16.08 -11.55 -10.42
N GLY A 141 -15.89 -12.65 -11.19
CA GLY A 141 -16.46 -12.82 -12.53
C GLY A 141 -15.55 -12.44 -13.69
N SER A 142 -14.32 -11.98 -13.44
CA SER A 142 -13.38 -11.62 -14.50
C SER A 142 -12.89 -12.84 -15.29
N GLU A 143 -12.69 -12.66 -16.59
CA GLU A 143 -11.98 -13.59 -17.45
C GLU A 143 -10.48 -13.53 -17.17
N ILE A 144 -9.79 -14.68 -17.16
CA ILE A 144 -8.35 -14.78 -17.00
C ILE A 144 -7.71 -15.29 -18.29
N ALA A 145 -6.75 -14.53 -18.81
CA ALA A 145 -5.89 -14.94 -19.91
C ALA A 145 -4.47 -15.22 -19.38
N GLU A 146 -4.12 -16.51 -19.24
CA GLU A 146 -2.77 -16.91 -18.85
C GLU A 146 -1.81 -16.75 -20.03
N CYS A 147 -0.66 -16.10 -19.80
CA CYS A 147 0.35 -15.79 -20.79
C CYS A 147 1.67 -16.48 -20.45
N PRO A 148 2.47 -16.91 -21.42
CA PRO A 148 3.75 -17.56 -21.17
C PRO A 148 4.74 -16.58 -20.48
N ASN A 149 5.66 -17.13 -19.68
CA ASN A 149 6.76 -16.36 -19.11
C ASN A 149 7.80 -16.14 -20.20
N VAL A 150 7.79 -14.96 -20.80
CA VAL A 150 8.66 -14.52 -21.88
C VAL A 150 9.19 -13.13 -21.59
N ASP A 151 10.20 -12.70 -22.31
CA ASP A 151 10.76 -11.36 -22.19
C ASP A 151 9.71 -10.28 -22.48
N ALA A 152 9.89 -9.09 -21.88
CA ALA A 152 8.94 -7.99 -22.02
C ALA A 152 8.72 -7.53 -23.48
N ASP A 153 9.70 -7.78 -24.36
CA ASP A 153 9.64 -7.44 -25.79
C ASP A 153 8.87 -8.47 -26.63
N ASP A 154 8.60 -9.67 -26.11
CA ASP A 154 7.83 -10.71 -26.83
C ASP A 154 6.33 -10.32 -26.87
N GLU A 155 5.71 -10.46 -28.04
CA GLU A 155 4.28 -10.15 -28.23
C GLU A 155 3.32 -10.99 -27.37
N ARG A 156 3.79 -12.12 -26.83
CA ARG A 156 3.04 -13.00 -25.92
C ARG A 156 3.17 -12.60 -24.46
N HIS A 157 4.01 -11.60 -24.15
CA HIS A 157 4.15 -11.08 -22.79
C HIS A 157 2.79 -10.60 -22.26
N TYR A 158 2.47 -10.88 -21.00
CA TYR A 158 1.14 -10.62 -20.43
C TYR A 158 0.69 -9.15 -20.59
N ARG A 159 1.58 -8.17 -20.53
CA ARG A 159 1.24 -6.74 -20.75
C ARG A 159 0.86 -6.47 -22.21
N LYS A 160 1.64 -6.98 -23.18
CA LYS A 160 1.31 -6.83 -24.61
C LYS A 160 0.04 -7.59 -24.99
N THR A 161 -0.19 -8.72 -24.33
CA THR A 161 -1.44 -9.47 -24.48
C THR A 161 -2.64 -8.68 -23.99
N ALA A 162 -2.52 -7.94 -22.86
CA ALA A 162 -3.58 -7.05 -22.37
C ALA A 162 -3.92 -5.96 -23.38
N GLU A 163 -2.90 -5.25 -23.87
CA GLU A 163 -3.05 -4.21 -24.91
C GLU A 163 -3.76 -4.77 -26.17
N ARG A 164 -3.32 -5.93 -26.64
CA ARG A 164 -3.91 -6.60 -27.80
C ARG A 164 -5.37 -7.01 -27.56
N ILE A 165 -5.71 -7.60 -26.39
CA ILE A 165 -7.09 -7.97 -26.05
C ILE A 165 -7.98 -6.75 -25.99
N ALA A 166 -7.52 -5.65 -25.40
CA ALA A 166 -8.27 -4.40 -25.36
C ALA A 166 -8.57 -3.90 -26.78
N ALA A 167 -7.58 -3.89 -27.67
CA ALA A 167 -7.76 -3.49 -29.06
C ALA A 167 -8.70 -4.44 -29.84
N GLU A 168 -8.60 -5.76 -29.65
CA GLU A 168 -9.44 -6.75 -30.33
C GLU A 168 -10.90 -6.71 -29.87
N ARG A 169 -11.17 -6.31 -28.63
CA ARG A 169 -12.52 -6.28 -28.04
C ARG A 169 -13.12 -4.86 -28.01
N ASP A 170 -12.46 -3.87 -28.62
CA ASP A 170 -12.82 -2.45 -28.53
C ASP A 170 -13.00 -2.00 -27.06
N GLY A 171 -12.14 -2.51 -26.19
CA GLY A 171 -12.16 -2.30 -24.74
C GLY A 171 -11.06 -1.36 -24.28
N ILE A 172 -11.00 -1.15 -22.98
CA ILE A 172 -10.04 -0.22 -22.36
C ILE A 172 -8.97 -0.98 -21.58
N TRP A 173 -7.71 -0.80 -21.96
CA TRP A 173 -6.58 -1.22 -21.14
C TRP A 173 -6.25 -0.16 -20.09
N ILE A 174 -6.31 -0.54 -18.82
CA ILE A 174 -6.06 0.38 -17.69
C ILE A 174 -4.61 0.84 -17.65
N ASP A 175 -3.65 -0.07 -17.88
CA ASP A 175 -2.21 0.17 -17.82
C ASP A 175 -1.75 0.95 -16.59
N GLN A 176 -1.86 0.34 -15.42
CA GLN A 176 -1.47 0.95 -14.15
C GLN A 176 -0.04 1.53 -14.11
N TYR A 177 0.84 1.12 -15.05
CA TYR A 177 2.25 1.51 -15.08
C TYR A 177 2.53 2.81 -15.86
N SER A 178 1.64 3.20 -16.78
CA SER A 178 1.81 4.43 -17.57
C SER A 178 0.61 5.37 -17.53
N ASN A 179 -0.54 4.90 -17.05
CA ASN A 179 -1.76 5.69 -16.93
C ASN A 179 -1.61 6.79 -15.87
N GLN A 180 -1.67 8.04 -16.30
CA GLN A 180 -1.54 9.20 -15.42
C GLN A 180 -2.70 9.37 -14.44
N LEU A 181 -3.82 8.70 -14.66
CA LEU A 181 -4.90 8.64 -13.67
C LEU A 181 -4.47 7.91 -12.40
N ASN A 182 -3.47 7.00 -12.47
CA ASN A 182 -2.97 6.33 -11.28
C ASN A 182 -2.45 7.32 -10.21
N PRO A 183 -1.45 8.17 -10.45
CA PRO A 183 -1.06 9.16 -9.46
C PRO A 183 -2.14 10.23 -9.21
N THR A 184 -2.97 10.57 -10.21
CA THR A 184 -4.04 11.58 -10.07
C THR A 184 -5.08 11.14 -9.03
N VAL A 185 -5.51 9.89 -9.03
CA VAL A 185 -6.45 9.35 -8.02
C VAL A 185 -5.90 9.53 -6.60
N HIS A 186 -4.63 9.28 -6.39
CA HIS A 186 -4.02 9.46 -5.08
C HIS A 186 -3.81 10.93 -4.70
N TYR A 187 -3.58 11.80 -5.68
CA TYR A 187 -3.55 13.24 -5.49
C TYR A 187 -4.91 13.79 -5.05
N GLU A 188 -5.99 13.34 -5.68
CA GLU A 188 -7.34 13.85 -5.44
C GLU A 188 -8.05 13.19 -4.25
N TRP A 189 -7.64 11.99 -3.86
CA TRP A 189 -8.31 11.21 -2.84
C TRP A 189 -7.42 10.89 -1.64
N THR A 190 -6.37 10.08 -1.83
CA THR A 190 -5.56 9.58 -0.72
C THR A 190 -4.81 10.70 0.01
N GLY A 191 -4.27 11.66 -0.72
CA GLY A 191 -3.58 12.82 -0.16
C GLY A 191 -4.47 13.69 0.72
N PRO A 192 -5.62 14.17 0.24
CA PRO A 192 -6.59 14.91 1.05
C PRO A 192 -7.08 14.16 2.28
N GLU A 193 -7.47 12.90 2.13
CA GLU A 193 -7.95 12.07 3.23
C GLU A 193 -6.88 11.91 4.34
N LEU A 194 -5.65 11.57 3.96
CA LEU A 194 -4.53 11.45 4.88
C LEU A 194 -4.25 12.77 5.62
N TRP A 195 -4.26 13.88 4.88
CA TRP A 195 -4.07 15.21 5.44
C TRP A 195 -5.09 15.56 6.51
N ASP A 196 -6.36 15.31 6.23
CA ASP A 196 -7.46 15.64 7.15
C ASP A 196 -7.46 14.72 8.37
N GLN A 197 -7.22 13.43 8.20
CA GLN A 197 -7.08 12.47 9.31
C GLN A 197 -5.88 12.80 10.22
N ALA A 198 -4.77 13.27 9.66
CA ALA A 198 -3.62 13.75 10.41
C ALA A 198 -3.83 15.17 11.00
N ALA A 199 -4.98 15.82 10.75
CA ALA A 199 -5.27 17.21 11.13
C ALA A 199 -4.17 18.20 10.65
N GLY A 200 -3.51 17.92 9.53
CA GLY A 200 -2.40 18.69 8.99
C GLY A 200 -1.13 18.67 9.86
N ASP A 201 -1.08 17.82 10.87
CA ASP A 201 0.02 17.73 11.83
C ASP A 201 0.91 16.52 11.55
N LEU A 202 1.61 16.55 10.41
CA LEU A 202 2.58 15.54 9.99
C LEU A 202 3.85 16.20 9.43
N THR A 203 4.97 15.50 9.51
CA THR A 203 6.27 15.92 9.02
C THR A 203 6.80 15.04 7.91
N HIS A 204 6.43 13.75 7.89
CA HIS A 204 6.86 12.80 6.89
C HIS A 204 5.71 11.88 6.48
N VAL A 205 5.73 11.49 5.20
CA VAL A 205 4.96 10.35 4.70
C VAL A 205 5.93 9.35 4.09
N VAL A 206 5.84 8.09 4.49
CA VAL A 206 6.68 7.00 3.99
C VAL A 206 5.80 6.06 3.16
N CYS A 207 6.11 5.93 1.89
CA CYS A 207 5.27 5.25 0.92
C CYS A 207 6.05 4.23 0.09
N PRO A 208 5.68 2.95 0.09
CA PRO A 208 6.28 1.96 -0.80
C PRO A 208 6.06 2.30 -2.27
N MET A 209 7.07 2.08 -3.10
CA MET A 209 7.04 2.36 -4.53
C MET A 209 7.07 1.07 -5.36
N GLY A 210 5.96 0.76 -6.01
CA GLY A 210 5.86 -0.24 -7.07
C GLY A 210 5.55 0.45 -8.39
N THR A 211 4.30 0.86 -8.63
CA THR A 211 3.97 1.74 -9.76
C THR A 211 4.39 3.19 -9.52
N GLY A 212 4.64 3.57 -8.26
CA GLY A 212 4.96 4.94 -7.87
C GLY A 212 3.75 5.88 -7.75
N GLY A 213 2.58 5.50 -8.27
CA GLY A 213 1.42 6.39 -8.34
C GLY A 213 0.97 6.92 -6.97
N THR A 214 0.94 6.06 -5.94
CA THR A 214 0.53 6.46 -4.58
C THR A 214 1.50 7.49 -3.99
N ALA A 215 2.80 7.21 -4.03
CA ALA A 215 3.83 8.14 -3.55
C ALA A 215 3.77 9.48 -4.29
N SER A 216 3.67 9.42 -5.62
CA SER A 216 3.62 10.60 -6.50
C SER A 216 2.39 11.48 -6.25
N GLY A 217 1.20 10.88 -6.19
CA GLY A 217 -0.04 11.63 -5.95
C GLY A 217 -0.07 12.28 -4.57
N ILE A 218 0.28 11.54 -3.52
CA ILE A 218 0.38 12.09 -2.15
C ILE A 218 1.44 13.19 -2.09
N ALA A 219 2.62 12.98 -2.70
CA ALA A 219 3.71 13.95 -2.70
C ALA A 219 3.30 15.27 -3.37
N LYS A 220 2.67 15.21 -4.54
CA LYS A 220 2.17 16.40 -5.22
C LYS A 220 1.17 17.16 -4.34
N PHE A 221 0.19 16.48 -3.77
CA PHE A 221 -0.81 17.10 -2.89
C PHE A 221 -0.16 17.79 -1.69
N LEU A 222 0.77 17.13 -1.03
CA LEU A 222 1.44 17.68 0.17
C LEU A 222 2.38 18.84 -0.19
N THR A 223 3.09 18.78 -1.31
CA THR A 223 3.92 19.89 -1.80
C THR A 223 3.09 21.16 -2.01
N GLU A 224 1.89 21.04 -2.55
CA GLU A 224 0.98 22.18 -2.75
C GLU A 224 0.34 22.66 -1.44
N ARG A 225 0.14 21.77 -0.46
CA ARG A 225 -0.58 22.04 0.78
C ARG A 225 0.32 22.50 1.94
N LYS A 226 1.45 21.83 2.13
CA LYS A 226 2.45 22.08 3.18
C LYS A 226 3.84 21.63 2.71
N PRO A 227 4.58 22.47 2.00
CA PRO A 227 5.87 22.10 1.37
C PRO A 227 6.95 21.57 2.33
N ASP A 228 6.79 21.79 3.63
CA ASP A 228 7.74 21.31 4.66
C ASP A 228 7.52 19.82 5.02
N VAL A 229 6.42 19.21 4.59
CA VAL A 229 6.20 17.76 4.77
C VAL A 229 7.01 17.00 3.74
N ARG A 230 7.83 16.08 4.21
CA ARG A 230 8.67 15.25 3.34
C ARG A 230 8.00 13.96 2.95
N VAL A 231 8.01 13.65 1.67
CA VAL A 231 7.56 12.35 1.16
C VAL A 231 8.76 11.48 0.80
N VAL A 232 8.88 10.36 1.51
CA VAL A 232 9.95 9.39 1.35
C VAL A 232 9.39 8.16 0.63
N GLY A 233 9.84 7.94 -0.60
CA GLY A 233 9.60 6.72 -1.33
C GLY A 233 10.42 5.57 -0.75
N VAL A 234 9.87 4.37 -0.72
CA VAL A 234 10.60 3.16 -0.32
C VAL A 234 10.70 2.22 -1.52
N ASP A 235 11.93 1.83 -1.81
CA ASP A 235 12.31 0.93 -2.89
C ASP A 235 12.93 -0.37 -2.34
N ALA A 236 12.94 -1.45 -3.11
CA ALA A 236 13.74 -2.62 -2.79
C ALA A 236 15.22 -2.35 -3.09
N GLU A 237 16.14 -2.95 -2.32
CA GLU A 237 17.57 -2.76 -2.52
C GLU A 237 18.01 -3.22 -3.94
N GLU A 238 17.48 -4.35 -4.40
CA GLU A 238 17.71 -4.89 -5.73
C GLU A 238 16.65 -4.42 -6.74
N SER A 239 16.44 -3.11 -6.80
CA SER A 239 15.51 -2.43 -7.69
C SER A 239 16.16 -1.19 -8.32
N ASN A 240 15.52 -0.64 -9.35
CA ASN A 240 16.07 0.49 -10.09
C ASN A 240 15.24 1.79 -9.95
N ILE A 241 14.30 1.87 -8.98
CA ILE A 241 13.58 3.12 -8.73
C ILE A 241 14.52 4.14 -8.06
N SER A 242 15.25 3.73 -7.03
CA SER A 242 16.20 4.61 -6.33
C SER A 242 17.34 5.05 -7.25
N THR A 243 17.85 4.16 -8.09
CA THR A 243 18.90 4.50 -9.06
C THR A 243 18.39 5.49 -10.10
N ALA A 244 17.17 5.35 -10.59
CA ALA A 244 16.54 6.30 -11.49
C ALA A 244 16.30 7.66 -10.81
N PHE A 245 15.83 7.67 -9.56
CA PHE A 245 15.62 8.88 -8.79
C PHE A 245 16.91 9.68 -8.57
N TYR A 246 18.02 9.02 -8.23
CA TYR A 246 19.31 9.67 -7.98
C TYR A 246 20.19 9.81 -9.22
N GLY A 247 19.77 9.27 -10.37
CA GLY A 247 20.57 9.31 -11.61
C GLY A 247 21.85 8.47 -11.54
N THR A 248 21.82 7.34 -10.84
CA THR A 248 22.93 6.40 -10.72
C THR A 248 22.76 5.21 -11.65
N GLU A 249 23.80 4.37 -11.79
CA GLU A 249 23.75 3.20 -12.67
C GLU A 249 22.74 2.16 -12.16
N SER A 250 21.90 1.66 -13.08
CA SER A 250 20.94 0.60 -12.80
C SER A 250 21.63 -0.74 -12.60
N GLY A 251 21.16 -1.51 -11.61
CA GLY A 251 21.60 -2.87 -11.33
C GLY A 251 20.63 -3.94 -11.85
N ALA A 252 20.76 -5.14 -11.33
CA ALA A 252 19.76 -6.19 -11.49
C ALA A 252 18.48 -5.79 -10.77
N TYR A 253 17.35 -6.35 -11.20
CA TYR A 253 16.09 -6.27 -10.48
C TYR A 253 15.72 -7.66 -9.99
N ASP A 254 15.83 -7.88 -8.69
CA ASP A 254 15.57 -9.18 -8.07
C ASP A 254 15.12 -8.97 -6.62
N THR A 255 13.83 -8.80 -6.41
CA THR A 255 13.23 -8.73 -5.06
C THR A 255 12.07 -9.70 -4.94
N GLU A 256 11.95 -10.33 -3.80
CA GLU A 256 10.84 -11.20 -3.43
C GLU A 256 9.70 -10.43 -2.73
N VAL A 257 9.87 -9.13 -2.44
CA VAL A 257 8.81 -8.27 -1.88
C VAL A 257 7.81 -7.91 -2.96
N GLU A 258 6.67 -8.60 -2.97
CA GLU A 258 5.62 -8.35 -3.94
C GLU A 258 5.16 -6.88 -3.91
N GLY A 259 5.06 -6.29 -5.09
CA GLY A 259 4.57 -4.91 -5.26
C GLY A 259 5.58 -3.81 -4.94
N LEU A 260 6.78 -4.13 -4.46
CA LEU A 260 7.86 -3.19 -4.20
C LEU A 260 8.91 -3.24 -5.33
N GLY A 261 9.44 -2.09 -5.70
CA GLY A 261 10.52 -1.98 -6.69
C GLY A 261 10.09 -2.19 -8.14
N LYS A 262 10.97 -1.80 -9.04
CA LYS A 262 10.88 -2.01 -10.50
C LYS A 262 12.27 -2.04 -11.14
N GLY A 263 12.37 -2.69 -12.30
CA GLY A 263 13.60 -2.72 -13.10
C GLY A 263 13.93 -1.41 -13.81
N HIS A 264 13.04 -0.42 -13.79
CA HIS A 264 13.21 0.89 -14.42
C HIS A 264 12.17 1.89 -13.90
N GLU A 265 12.40 3.18 -14.15
CA GLU A 265 11.44 4.26 -13.92
C GLU A 265 10.18 4.06 -14.74
N LEU A 266 9.04 4.44 -14.16
CA LEU A 266 7.72 4.40 -14.80
C LEU A 266 7.14 5.81 -14.97
N PRO A 267 6.34 6.06 -16.03
CA PRO A 267 5.70 7.36 -16.26
C PRO A 267 4.80 7.84 -15.12
N THR A 268 4.34 6.95 -14.25
CA THR A 268 3.52 7.24 -13.08
C THR A 268 4.34 7.69 -11.85
N MET A 269 5.67 7.74 -11.97
CA MET A 269 6.58 8.21 -10.92
C MET A 269 6.89 9.68 -11.15
N TRP A 270 6.14 10.57 -10.49
CA TRP A 270 6.39 12.03 -10.52
C TRP A 270 7.48 12.40 -9.51
N PHE A 271 8.72 12.05 -9.83
CA PHE A 271 9.87 12.22 -8.95
C PHE A 271 10.12 13.67 -8.52
N GLU A 272 9.66 14.65 -9.32
CA GLU A 272 9.76 16.07 -9.01
C GLU A 272 9.03 16.48 -7.72
N TYR A 273 8.10 15.64 -7.21
CA TYR A 273 7.39 15.88 -5.96
C TYR A 273 7.91 15.04 -4.79
N VAL A 274 8.69 13.98 -5.05
CA VAL A 274 9.22 13.08 -4.02
C VAL A 274 10.52 13.64 -3.47
N ASP A 275 10.67 13.72 -2.14
CA ASP A 275 11.85 14.34 -1.51
C ASP A 275 13.05 13.40 -1.41
N GLU A 276 12.81 12.11 -1.25
CA GLU A 276 13.83 11.11 -0.98
C GLU A 276 13.32 9.72 -1.39
N VAL A 277 14.22 8.85 -1.85
CA VAL A 277 13.93 7.42 -2.02
C VAL A 277 14.95 6.62 -1.21
N ARG A 278 14.48 5.71 -0.35
CA ARG A 278 15.31 4.81 0.45
C ARG A 278 15.10 3.37 0.04
N SER A 279 16.20 2.64 -0.10
CA SER A 279 16.16 1.21 -0.39
C SER A 279 16.16 0.38 0.90
N VAL A 280 15.47 -0.76 0.84
CA VAL A 280 15.39 -1.74 1.93
C VAL A 280 15.58 -3.12 1.34
N ASP A 281 16.40 -3.96 1.99
CA ASP A 281 16.56 -5.36 1.62
C ASP A 281 15.30 -6.19 2.00
N ASP A 282 15.13 -7.32 1.32
CA ASP A 282 13.97 -8.19 1.49
C ASP A 282 13.86 -8.75 2.92
N GLU A 283 15.00 -9.14 3.53
CA GLU A 283 15.04 -9.66 4.90
C GLU A 283 14.44 -8.65 5.87
N ARG A 284 14.90 -7.42 5.81
CA ARG A 284 14.44 -6.35 6.69
C ARG A 284 12.95 -6.03 6.48
N ALA A 285 12.47 -6.06 5.24
CA ALA A 285 11.08 -5.88 4.89
C ALA A 285 10.19 -6.98 5.52
N PHE A 286 10.59 -8.25 5.36
CA PHE A 286 9.83 -9.39 5.85
C PHE A 286 9.85 -9.49 7.38
N VAL A 287 11.01 -9.31 8.01
CA VAL A 287 11.13 -9.30 9.47
C VAL A 287 10.24 -8.20 10.07
N GLN A 288 10.24 -7.01 9.48
CA GLN A 288 9.42 -5.92 10.00
C GLN A 288 7.91 -6.15 9.81
N ALA A 289 7.47 -6.78 8.70
CA ALA A 289 6.07 -7.16 8.52
C ALA A 289 5.63 -8.19 9.58
N ARG A 290 6.47 -9.21 9.85
CA ARG A 290 6.23 -10.22 10.89
C ARG A 290 6.18 -9.61 12.29
N ARG A 291 7.07 -8.66 12.60
CA ARG A 291 7.08 -7.93 13.87
C ARG A 291 5.81 -7.09 14.04
N ALA A 292 5.38 -6.39 13.01
CA ALA A 292 4.13 -5.64 13.04
C ALA A 292 2.94 -6.52 13.43
N ALA A 293 2.86 -7.74 12.87
CA ALA A 293 1.82 -8.71 13.23
C ALA A 293 1.97 -9.23 14.66
N ALA A 294 3.18 -9.68 15.06
CA ALA A 294 3.39 -10.36 16.34
C ALA A 294 3.35 -9.39 17.53
N GLU A 295 3.95 -8.21 17.41
CA GLU A 295 4.12 -7.26 18.51
C GLU A 295 2.99 -6.22 18.57
N CYS A 296 2.45 -5.83 17.40
CA CYS A 296 1.46 -4.74 17.30
C CYS A 296 0.06 -5.20 16.91
N GLY A 297 -0.11 -6.46 16.49
CA GLY A 297 -1.38 -6.97 16.00
C GLY A 297 -1.79 -6.37 14.64
N VAL A 298 -0.83 -5.83 13.89
CA VAL A 298 -1.04 -5.20 12.59
C VAL A 298 -0.54 -6.11 11.48
N LEU A 299 -1.46 -6.76 10.78
CA LEU A 299 -1.13 -7.73 9.72
C LEU A 299 -1.05 -7.01 8.36
N VAL A 300 0.17 -6.81 7.87
CA VAL A 300 0.47 -6.10 6.61
C VAL A 300 1.45 -6.90 5.73
N GLY A 301 1.47 -6.62 4.43
CA GLY A 301 2.40 -7.25 3.50
C GLY A 301 3.85 -6.75 3.62
N GLY A 302 4.77 -7.42 2.91
CA GLY A 302 6.21 -7.13 2.94
C GLY A 302 6.55 -5.70 2.52
N SER A 303 5.85 -5.13 1.54
CA SER A 303 6.07 -3.74 1.11
C SER A 303 5.76 -2.73 2.22
N SER A 304 4.72 -2.99 3.00
CA SER A 304 4.39 -2.20 4.20
C SER A 304 5.43 -2.38 5.31
N GLY A 305 5.97 -3.61 5.47
CA GLY A 305 7.09 -3.89 6.36
C GLY A 305 8.34 -3.07 6.02
N ALA A 306 8.68 -2.98 4.72
CA ALA A 306 9.77 -2.12 4.24
C ALA A 306 9.55 -0.65 4.62
N ALA A 307 8.33 -0.13 4.43
CA ALA A 307 8.00 1.25 4.79
C ALA A 307 8.05 1.51 6.30
N ILE A 308 7.56 0.57 7.12
CA ILE A 308 7.68 0.65 8.58
C ILE A 308 9.15 0.67 9.01
N ALA A 309 10.02 -0.16 8.39
CA ALA A 309 11.44 -0.18 8.68
C ALA A 309 12.11 1.18 8.43
N VAL A 310 11.82 1.81 7.29
CA VAL A 310 12.32 3.15 6.95
C VAL A 310 11.78 4.21 7.91
N ALA A 311 10.48 4.15 8.23
CA ALA A 311 9.85 5.09 9.15
C ALA A 311 10.44 5.02 10.57
N ARG A 312 10.79 3.82 11.04
CA ARG A 312 11.47 3.63 12.33
C ARG A 312 12.88 4.27 12.35
N ASP A 313 13.61 4.17 11.24
CA ASP A 313 14.90 4.87 11.13
C ASP A 313 14.72 6.39 11.20
N ILE A 314 13.73 6.93 10.48
CA ILE A 314 13.42 8.37 10.54
C ILE A 314 13.02 8.79 11.95
N ALA A 315 12.15 8.01 12.62
CA ALA A 315 11.70 8.30 13.98
C ALA A 315 12.85 8.35 14.99
N ARG A 316 13.81 7.41 14.88
CA ARG A 316 15.00 7.37 15.72
C ARG A 316 15.91 8.58 15.52
N ASP A 317 16.08 8.99 14.25
CA ASP A 317 16.94 10.12 13.90
C ASP A 317 16.27 11.48 14.16
N ARG A 318 14.94 11.51 14.25
CA ARG A 318 14.12 12.71 14.42
C ARG A 318 13.03 12.50 15.46
N PRO A 319 13.35 12.71 16.74
CA PRO A 319 12.39 12.50 17.84
C PRO A 319 11.13 13.38 17.79
N ASP A 320 11.17 14.47 17.05
CA ASP A 320 10.01 15.37 16.88
C ASP A 320 9.17 15.03 15.63
N ALA A 321 9.55 14.00 14.87
CA ALA A 321 8.85 13.66 13.65
C ALA A 321 7.48 13.06 13.95
N LYS A 322 6.50 13.42 13.10
CA LYS A 322 5.20 12.77 13.00
C LYS A 322 5.12 12.15 11.63
N ILE A 323 5.18 10.82 11.59
CA ILE A 323 5.43 10.04 10.38
C ILE A 323 4.19 9.20 10.09
N VAL A 324 3.64 9.37 8.89
CA VAL A 324 2.59 8.47 8.38
C VAL A 324 3.20 7.47 7.43
N VAL A 325 2.97 6.19 7.67
CA VAL A 325 3.36 5.07 6.80
C VAL A 325 2.14 4.60 6.03
N ILE A 326 2.28 4.39 4.73
CA ILE A 326 1.22 3.77 3.93
C ILE A 326 1.33 2.25 4.05
N GLY A 327 0.36 1.64 4.74
CA GLY A 327 0.16 0.20 4.80
C GLY A 327 -0.62 -0.28 3.58
N CYS A 328 0.09 -0.72 2.55
CA CYS A 328 -0.44 -0.89 1.20
C CYS A 328 -1.50 -1.96 1.06
N ASP A 329 -1.33 -3.08 1.78
CA ASP A 329 -2.19 -4.25 1.68
C ASP A 329 -2.15 -5.11 2.96
N SER A 330 -3.08 -6.06 3.02
CA SER A 330 -3.18 -7.01 4.12
C SER A 330 -2.15 -8.14 4.00
N GLY A 331 -1.60 -8.54 5.12
CA GLY A 331 -0.67 -9.66 5.21
C GLY A 331 -1.32 -11.04 5.03
N ASP A 332 -2.65 -11.14 5.03
CA ASP A 332 -3.37 -12.41 4.83
C ASP A 332 -3.15 -13.01 3.43
N GLN A 333 -2.70 -12.22 2.47
CA GLN A 333 -2.31 -12.66 1.13
C GLN A 333 -0.94 -13.37 1.09
N TYR A 334 -0.20 -13.41 2.22
CA TYR A 334 1.21 -13.85 2.28
C TYR A 334 1.44 -14.95 3.34
N PHE A 335 0.39 -15.72 3.71
CA PHE A 335 0.52 -16.81 4.67
C PHE A 335 1.33 -18.01 4.16
N ASP A 336 1.48 -18.14 2.85
CA ASP A 336 2.31 -19.15 2.18
C ASP A 336 3.72 -18.65 1.80
N THR A 337 4.06 -17.42 2.18
CA THR A 337 5.36 -16.77 1.91
C THR A 337 5.90 -16.10 3.19
N VAL A 338 5.77 -14.78 3.31
CA VAL A 338 6.34 -13.97 4.41
C VAL A 338 5.98 -14.49 5.81
N PHE A 339 4.78 -15.06 5.99
CA PHE A 339 4.31 -15.57 7.28
C PHE A 339 4.50 -17.07 7.45
N ASP A 340 5.07 -17.80 6.45
CA ASP A 340 5.45 -19.19 6.52
C ASP A 340 6.93 -19.33 6.92
N ASP A 341 7.18 -19.97 8.10
CA ASP A 341 8.53 -20.17 8.60
C ASP A 341 9.36 -21.11 7.69
N ALA A 342 8.73 -22.04 6.95
CA ALA A 342 9.45 -22.93 6.05
C ALA A 342 9.94 -22.16 4.83
N TRP A 343 9.07 -21.33 4.25
CA TRP A 343 9.38 -20.45 3.13
C TRP A 343 10.52 -19.46 3.48
N MET A 344 10.45 -18.83 4.65
CA MET A 344 11.47 -17.90 5.14
C MET A 344 12.84 -18.59 5.28
N ARG A 345 12.89 -19.78 5.94
CA ARG A 345 14.14 -20.51 6.14
C ARG A 345 14.75 -21.04 4.83
N GLU A 346 13.92 -21.47 3.88
CA GLU A 346 14.40 -21.94 2.56
C GLU A 346 15.18 -20.86 1.83
N ARG A 347 14.84 -19.58 2.06
CA ARG A 347 15.47 -18.39 1.46
C ARG A 347 16.55 -17.76 2.33
N GLY A 348 16.79 -18.33 3.51
CA GLY A 348 17.81 -17.84 4.44
C GLY A 348 17.37 -16.68 5.32
N TYR A 349 16.07 -16.31 5.31
CA TYR A 349 15.55 -15.25 6.16
C TYR A 349 15.33 -15.72 7.60
N PRO A 350 15.55 -14.87 8.61
CA PRO A 350 15.34 -15.21 10.01
C PRO A 350 13.85 -15.40 10.34
N THR A 351 13.56 -16.32 11.27
CA THR A 351 12.20 -16.63 11.73
C THR A 351 12.03 -16.48 13.24
N ASP A 352 13.10 -16.21 13.98
CA ASP A 352 13.14 -16.27 15.43
C ASP A 352 12.82 -14.94 16.15
N ASP A 353 12.63 -13.87 15.43
CA ASP A 353 12.28 -12.54 15.98
C ASP A 353 10.76 -12.41 16.15
N ARG A 354 10.19 -13.23 17.04
CA ARG A 354 8.81 -13.09 17.53
C ARG A 354 8.82 -12.59 18.97
#